data_5be1c42030039f404af6538add9cb463
#
_entry.id   5be1c42030039f404af6538add9cb463
#
_cell.length_a   1.000
_cell.length_b   1.000
_cell.length_c   1.000
_cell.angle_alpha   90.00
_cell.angle_beta   90.00
_cell.angle_gamma   90.00
#
_symmetry.space_group_name_H-M   'P 1'
#
loop_
_entity.id
_entity.type
_entity.pdbx_description
1 polymer ?
#
loop_
_entity_poly.entity_id
_entity_poly.type
_entity_poly.pdbx_seq_one_letter_code
_entity_poly.pdbx_strand_id
1 'polypeptide(L)'
;MRVVFGAERGRFGIYAKGCLGRVLLSTSLLETRVISHDTHLSIGSLMFDGMDQIDLTGPFEALSRLPNSSYQIYAKTSAPVRDLNGLRLLPDATLDAAPQCDVLHIPGGPGQEALMEDQVVLDWIQRQAGGARYVFSVCTGALLCGAAGLLIGRRATTHWSSLHLLRYFGATAINERVVIDANYVFAAGVTAGIDGALRLAAELRGEGTAQAIQLDMVYAPEPPFDSGTPESAPASIVDSARHSYEKITSQREATARRAAVRLGIEFAE
;
A
#
# COMPACT_ATOMS: atom_id res chain seq x y z
N MET A 1 36.41 -32.20 7.66
CA MET A 1 35.14 -32.25 6.94
C MET A 1 35.36 -31.61 5.58
N ARG A 2 35.47 -32.38 4.50
CA ARG A 2 35.64 -31.83 3.14
C ARG A 2 34.27 -31.74 2.48
N VAL A 3 33.90 -30.57 2.06
CA VAL A 3 32.69 -30.31 1.25
C VAL A 3 33.09 -30.37 -0.21
N VAL A 4 32.43 -31.22 -0.99
CA VAL A 4 32.63 -31.32 -2.45
C VAL A 4 31.37 -30.78 -3.10
N PHE A 5 31.54 -29.78 -3.96
CA PHE A 5 30.46 -29.24 -4.79
C PHE A 5 30.45 -29.95 -6.14
N GLY A 6 29.32 -30.56 -6.48
CA GLY A 6 29.07 -31.11 -7.80
C GLY A 6 27.83 -30.46 -8.38
N ALA A 7 27.94 -29.90 -9.59
CA ALA A 7 26.83 -29.34 -10.34
C ALA A 7 26.43 -30.28 -11.48
N GLU A 8 25.25 -30.86 -11.40
CA GLU A 8 24.57 -31.45 -12.58
C GLU A 8 23.16 -30.87 -12.67
N ARG A 9 22.96 -30.16 -13.80
CA ARG A 9 21.65 -29.73 -14.31
C ARG A 9 20.62 -29.28 -13.25
N GLY A 10 20.84 -28.11 -12.67
CA GLY A 10 19.73 -27.36 -12.05
C GLY A 10 19.29 -27.80 -10.66
N ARG A 11 20.10 -28.59 -9.91
CA ARG A 11 19.79 -28.96 -8.52
C ARG A 11 21.05 -28.92 -7.67
N PHE A 12 21.08 -28.01 -6.70
CA PHE A 12 22.09 -28.01 -5.64
C PHE A 12 21.65 -28.94 -4.51
N GLY A 13 22.44 -29.95 -4.20
CA GLY A 13 22.22 -30.84 -3.07
C GLY A 13 23.46 -30.90 -2.17
N ILE A 14 23.28 -30.72 -0.87
CA ILE A 14 24.32 -30.94 0.15
C ILE A 14 24.18 -32.38 0.63
N TYR A 15 25.22 -33.21 0.45
CA TYR A 15 25.24 -34.58 0.94
C TYR A 15 26.07 -34.69 2.22
N ALA A 16 25.44 -35.08 3.33
CA ALA A 16 26.15 -35.56 4.53
C ALA A 16 26.16 -37.08 4.54
N LYS A 17 27.36 -37.69 4.58
CA LYS A 17 27.51 -39.15 4.77
C LYS A 17 27.35 -39.49 6.24
N GLY A 18 26.30 -40.20 6.57
CA GLY A 18 26.11 -40.84 7.87
C GLY A 18 24.66 -40.92 8.31
N CYS A 19 24.11 -42.16 8.26
CA CYS A 19 22.81 -42.63 8.77
C CYS A 19 21.53 -42.23 8.03
N LEU A 20 20.85 -43.27 7.63
CA LEU A 20 19.53 -43.36 6.99
C LEU A 20 18.50 -42.38 7.58
N GLY A 21 18.06 -41.48 6.74
CA GLY A 21 16.91 -40.60 6.96
C GLY A 21 16.86 -39.57 5.85
N ARG A 22 16.10 -39.85 4.76
CA ARG A 22 15.87 -38.88 3.69
C ARG A 22 14.93 -37.81 4.23
N VAL A 23 15.45 -36.76 4.87
CA VAL A 23 14.68 -35.56 5.12
C VAL A 23 14.64 -34.78 3.82
N LEU A 24 13.57 -34.95 3.08
CA LEU A 24 13.19 -34.03 2.02
C LEU A 24 12.74 -32.74 2.72
N LEU A 25 13.66 -31.80 2.93
CA LEU A 25 13.30 -30.41 3.14
C LEU A 25 12.67 -29.93 1.84
N SER A 26 11.34 -30.01 1.78
CA SER A 26 10.56 -29.23 0.85
C SER A 26 10.79 -27.77 1.19
N THR A 27 11.79 -27.16 0.56
CA THR A 27 11.77 -25.72 0.36
C THR A 27 10.60 -25.46 -0.57
N SER A 28 9.41 -25.26 -0.01
CA SER A 28 8.38 -24.50 -0.71
C SER A 28 8.93 -23.08 -0.79
N LEU A 29 9.74 -22.82 -1.81
CA LEU A 29 9.85 -21.50 -2.39
C LEU A 29 8.40 -21.08 -2.61
N LEU A 30 7.93 -20.08 -1.89
CA LEU A 30 6.82 -19.24 -2.30
C LEU A 30 7.26 -18.67 -3.65
N GLU A 31 7.04 -19.44 -4.73
CA GLU A 31 7.00 -18.89 -6.06
C GLU A 31 5.91 -17.83 -6.00
N THR A 32 6.33 -16.57 -5.96
CA THR A 32 5.47 -15.44 -6.27
C THR A 32 4.85 -15.79 -7.62
N ARG A 33 3.56 -16.16 -7.59
CA ARG A 33 2.84 -16.52 -8.81
C ARG A 33 2.58 -15.24 -9.58
N VAL A 34 3.59 -14.79 -10.33
CA VAL A 34 3.43 -13.75 -11.34
C VAL A 34 2.21 -14.09 -12.19
N ILE A 35 1.29 -13.16 -12.31
CA ILE A 35 0.06 -13.37 -13.08
C ILE A 35 0.40 -13.31 -14.56
N SER A 36 -0.08 -14.28 -15.34
CA SER A 36 0.15 -14.34 -16.80
C SER A 36 -0.25 -13.02 -17.47
N HIS A 37 0.55 -12.56 -18.43
CA HIS A 37 0.24 -11.39 -19.27
C HIS A 37 -1.06 -11.55 -20.07
N ASP A 38 -1.53 -12.77 -20.31
CA ASP A 38 -2.81 -13.03 -20.95
C ASP A 38 -4.01 -12.78 -20.04
N THR A 39 -3.81 -12.72 -18.71
CA THR A 39 -4.87 -12.39 -17.74
C THR A 39 -5.04 -10.89 -17.67
N HIS A 40 -6.22 -10.37 -17.98
CA HIS A 40 -6.53 -8.96 -17.75
C HIS A 40 -6.53 -8.64 -16.25
N LEU A 41 -5.99 -7.48 -15.87
CA LEU A 41 -5.99 -6.98 -14.50
C LEU A 41 -6.79 -5.67 -14.43
N SER A 42 -7.76 -5.64 -13.53
CA SER A 42 -8.54 -4.44 -13.22
C SER A 42 -8.02 -3.79 -11.94
N ILE A 43 -7.69 -2.49 -12.02
CA ILE A 43 -7.24 -1.68 -10.89
C ILE A 43 -8.29 -0.64 -10.60
N GLY A 44 -8.77 -0.59 -9.37
CA GLY A 44 -9.74 0.40 -8.92
C GLY A 44 -9.18 1.26 -7.80
N SER A 45 -9.25 2.58 -7.95
CA SER A 45 -8.79 3.53 -6.94
C SER A 45 -9.94 4.33 -6.35
N LEU A 46 -9.92 4.51 -5.03
CA LEU A 46 -10.77 5.47 -4.34
C LEU A 46 -10.29 6.90 -4.63
N MET A 47 -11.24 7.83 -4.84
CA MET A 47 -10.98 9.26 -4.92
C MET A 47 -11.96 10.03 -4.04
N PHE A 48 -11.50 11.06 -3.33
CA PHE A 48 -12.30 11.83 -2.38
C PHE A 48 -11.76 13.25 -2.18
N ASP A 49 -12.62 14.18 -1.76
CA ASP A 49 -12.24 15.55 -1.48
C ASP A 49 -11.20 15.64 -0.35
N GLY A 50 -10.19 16.49 -0.55
CA GLY A 50 -9.09 16.68 0.40
C GLY A 50 -8.09 15.53 0.41
N MET A 51 -8.08 14.65 -0.60
CA MET A 51 -6.99 13.70 -0.79
C MET A 51 -5.69 14.42 -1.17
N ASP A 52 -4.55 13.78 -0.98
CA ASP A 52 -3.31 14.18 -1.65
C ASP A 52 -3.30 13.58 -3.06
N GLN A 53 -3.28 14.42 -4.09
CA GLN A 53 -3.43 13.93 -5.45
C GLN A 53 -2.28 13.02 -5.89
N ILE A 54 -1.06 13.21 -5.39
CA ILE A 54 0.08 12.33 -5.74
C ILE A 54 -0.10 10.93 -5.14
N ASP A 55 -0.78 10.79 -4.00
CA ASP A 55 -1.12 9.48 -3.46
C ASP A 55 -1.95 8.65 -4.46
N LEU A 56 -2.73 9.32 -5.32
CA LEU A 56 -3.48 8.71 -6.40
C LEU A 56 -2.68 8.67 -7.70
N THR A 57 -2.20 9.83 -8.17
CA THR A 57 -1.62 9.98 -9.52
C THR A 57 -0.23 9.38 -9.66
N GLY A 58 0.56 9.32 -8.58
CA GLY A 58 1.86 8.64 -8.58
C GLY A 58 1.73 7.14 -8.86
N PRO A 59 0.93 6.39 -8.07
CA PRO A 59 0.59 5.01 -8.38
C PRO A 59 -0.08 4.81 -9.74
N PHE A 60 -1.00 5.70 -10.12
CA PHE A 60 -1.66 5.66 -11.43
C PHE A 60 -0.63 5.66 -12.55
N GLU A 61 0.38 6.55 -12.48
CA GLU A 61 1.40 6.69 -13.49
C GLU A 61 2.20 5.39 -13.72
N ALA A 62 2.49 4.64 -12.65
CA ALA A 62 3.18 3.36 -12.75
C ALA A 62 2.24 2.21 -13.16
N LEU A 63 1.09 2.08 -12.48
CA LEU A 63 0.22 0.91 -12.64
C LEU A 63 -0.60 0.94 -13.93
N SER A 64 -0.89 2.12 -14.49
CA SER A 64 -1.56 2.25 -15.79
C SER A 64 -0.70 1.77 -16.98
N ARG A 65 0.62 1.60 -16.76
CA ARG A 65 1.56 1.02 -17.73
C ARG A 65 1.66 -0.50 -17.66
N LEU A 66 0.98 -1.16 -16.72
CA LEU A 66 0.98 -2.61 -16.66
C LEU A 66 0.39 -3.20 -17.94
N PRO A 67 1.03 -4.19 -18.57
CA PRO A 67 0.48 -4.82 -19.76
C PRO A 67 -0.83 -5.55 -19.45
N ASN A 68 -1.79 -5.46 -20.38
CA ASN A 68 -3.12 -6.05 -20.27
C ASN A 68 -3.80 -5.71 -18.94
N SER A 69 -3.92 -4.40 -18.66
CA SER A 69 -4.62 -3.90 -17.48
C SER A 69 -5.51 -2.70 -17.80
N SER A 70 -6.45 -2.43 -16.91
CA SER A 70 -7.24 -1.20 -16.88
C SER A 70 -7.16 -0.57 -15.50
N TYR A 71 -7.13 0.74 -15.44
CA TYR A 71 -7.14 1.50 -14.21
C TYR A 71 -8.34 2.45 -14.22
N GLN A 72 -9.18 2.37 -13.19
CA GLN A 72 -10.36 3.21 -13.05
C GLN A 72 -10.41 3.88 -11.68
N ILE A 73 -10.94 5.08 -11.63
CA ILE A 73 -10.99 5.93 -10.43
C ILE A 73 -12.44 6.10 -10.03
N TYR A 74 -12.76 5.78 -8.79
CA TYR A 74 -14.11 5.78 -8.24
C TYR A 74 -14.25 6.77 -7.10
N ALA A 75 -15.38 7.50 -7.08
CA ALA A 75 -15.74 8.41 -5.99
C ALA A 75 -17.20 8.21 -5.56
N LYS A 76 -17.61 8.83 -4.45
CA LYS A 76 -19.01 8.75 -3.98
C LYS A 76 -19.99 9.31 -4.98
N THR A 77 -19.57 10.31 -5.77
CA THR A 77 -20.39 10.98 -6.79
C THR A 77 -19.55 11.17 -8.04
N SER A 78 -20.22 11.44 -9.16
CA SER A 78 -19.57 11.80 -10.43
C SER A 78 -19.10 13.27 -10.51
N ALA A 79 -19.27 14.05 -9.44
CA ALA A 79 -18.80 15.43 -9.39
C ALA A 79 -17.26 15.51 -9.33
N PRO A 80 -16.66 16.62 -9.82
CA PRO A 80 -15.24 16.83 -9.66
C PRO A 80 -14.82 16.85 -8.19
N VAL A 81 -13.79 16.09 -7.86
CA VAL A 81 -13.16 16.04 -6.55
C VAL A 81 -12.05 17.09 -6.48
N ARG A 82 -11.90 17.75 -5.35
CA ARG A 82 -10.79 18.67 -5.08
C ARG A 82 -9.76 18.01 -4.17
N ASP A 83 -8.49 18.05 -4.59
CA ASP A 83 -7.40 17.65 -3.71
C ASP A 83 -7.20 18.65 -2.56
N LEU A 84 -6.25 18.35 -1.69
CA LEU A 84 -5.92 19.20 -0.54
C LEU A 84 -5.44 20.63 -0.91
N ASN A 85 -4.93 20.84 -2.13
CA ASN A 85 -4.43 22.11 -2.65
C ASN A 85 -5.35 22.76 -3.69
N GLY A 86 -6.51 22.15 -4.01
CA GLY A 86 -7.53 22.70 -4.88
C GLY A 86 -7.48 22.22 -6.33
N LEU A 87 -6.56 21.30 -6.71
CA LEU A 87 -6.59 20.64 -8.00
C LEU A 87 -7.89 19.85 -8.17
N ARG A 88 -8.52 19.97 -9.34
CA ARG A 88 -9.77 19.26 -9.62
C ARG A 88 -9.51 18.05 -10.50
N LEU A 89 -10.04 16.92 -10.07
CA LEU A 89 -9.98 15.64 -10.77
C LEU A 89 -11.40 15.11 -10.96
N LEU A 90 -11.63 14.37 -12.04
CA LEU A 90 -12.91 13.73 -12.31
C LEU A 90 -12.77 12.21 -12.06
N PRO A 91 -13.73 11.58 -11.36
CA PRO A 91 -13.79 10.13 -11.29
C PRO A 91 -14.30 9.55 -12.61
N ASP A 92 -13.93 8.30 -12.91
CA ASP A 92 -14.47 7.55 -14.05
C ASP A 92 -15.92 7.09 -13.79
N ALA A 93 -16.20 6.73 -12.52
CA ALA A 93 -17.53 6.28 -12.11
C ALA A 93 -17.74 6.45 -10.58
N THR A 94 -18.95 6.13 -10.12
CA THR A 94 -19.30 6.13 -8.70
C THR A 94 -18.95 4.81 -8.02
N LEU A 95 -18.85 4.81 -6.68
CA LEU A 95 -18.51 3.62 -5.89
C LEU A 95 -19.50 2.45 -6.07
N ASP A 96 -20.78 2.77 -6.27
CA ASP A 96 -21.84 1.78 -6.50
C ASP A 96 -21.79 1.16 -7.89
N ALA A 97 -21.24 1.86 -8.88
CA ALA A 97 -21.03 1.36 -10.23
C ALA A 97 -19.73 0.59 -10.41
N ALA A 98 -18.83 0.59 -9.39
CA ALA A 98 -17.53 -0.05 -9.47
C ALA A 98 -17.67 -1.59 -9.53
N PRO A 99 -17.15 -2.27 -10.57
CA PRO A 99 -17.05 -3.72 -10.58
C PRO A 99 -16.01 -4.19 -9.55
N GLN A 100 -15.94 -5.50 -9.31
CA GLN A 100 -14.87 -6.07 -8.50
C GLN A 100 -13.52 -5.86 -9.20
N CYS A 101 -12.56 -5.28 -8.47
CA CYS A 101 -11.21 -5.03 -8.96
C CYS A 101 -10.23 -6.12 -8.51
N ASP A 102 -9.22 -6.42 -9.34
CA ASP A 102 -8.10 -7.28 -8.95
C ASP A 102 -7.14 -6.56 -7.99
N VAL A 103 -7.01 -5.25 -8.11
CA VAL A 103 -6.22 -4.40 -7.22
C VAL A 103 -7.09 -3.26 -6.71
N LEU A 104 -7.20 -3.17 -5.40
CA LEU A 104 -7.83 -2.04 -4.72
C LEU A 104 -6.76 -1.05 -4.30
N HIS A 105 -6.80 0.18 -4.83
CA HIS A 105 -5.91 1.26 -4.44
C HIS A 105 -6.62 2.31 -3.57
N ILE A 106 -5.99 2.69 -2.45
CA ILE A 106 -6.55 3.62 -1.45
C ILE A 106 -5.52 4.71 -1.15
N PRO A 107 -5.68 5.92 -1.71
CA PRO A 107 -4.85 7.08 -1.41
C PRO A 107 -5.17 7.66 -0.03
N GLY A 108 -4.30 8.54 0.46
CA GLY A 108 -4.50 9.30 1.68
C GLY A 108 -4.72 10.79 1.44
N GLY A 109 -4.47 11.57 2.46
CA GLY A 109 -4.69 13.03 2.50
C GLY A 109 -5.57 13.42 3.69
N PRO A 110 -5.71 14.73 3.99
CA PRO A 110 -6.51 15.20 5.14
C PRO A 110 -7.97 14.77 5.12
N GLY A 111 -8.61 14.73 3.93
CA GLY A 111 -10.01 14.35 3.77
C GLY A 111 -10.34 12.92 4.17
N GLN A 112 -9.34 12.06 4.28
CA GLN A 112 -9.46 10.68 4.72
C GLN A 112 -10.04 10.55 6.14
N GLU A 113 -9.85 11.55 7.00
CA GLU A 113 -10.28 11.48 8.41
C GLU A 113 -11.80 11.27 8.52
N ALA A 114 -12.58 12.08 7.83
CA ALA A 114 -14.04 11.95 7.83
C ALA A 114 -14.52 10.61 7.23
N LEU A 115 -13.77 10.04 6.30
CA LEU A 115 -14.14 8.78 5.65
C LEU A 115 -13.94 7.55 6.55
N MET A 116 -13.18 7.64 7.63
CA MET A 116 -13.06 6.54 8.61
C MET A 116 -14.38 6.22 9.34
N GLU A 117 -15.38 7.08 9.24
CA GLU A 117 -16.73 6.88 9.78
C GLU A 117 -17.82 6.89 8.68
N ASP A 118 -17.42 7.03 7.42
CA ASP A 118 -18.34 6.98 6.29
C ASP A 118 -18.65 5.53 5.89
N GLN A 119 -19.79 5.01 6.34
CA GLN A 119 -20.14 3.61 6.14
C GLN A 119 -20.20 3.22 4.66
N VAL A 120 -20.62 4.12 3.76
CA VAL A 120 -20.68 3.85 2.31
C VAL A 120 -19.28 3.56 1.77
N VAL A 121 -18.28 4.36 2.19
CA VAL A 121 -16.89 4.19 1.77
C VAL A 121 -16.30 2.94 2.41
N LEU A 122 -16.51 2.71 3.70
CA LEU A 122 -15.98 1.55 4.41
C LEU A 122 -16.54 0.23 3.85
N ASP A 123 -17.84 0.17 3.57
CA ASP A 123 -18.47 -1.01 2.96
C ASP A 123 -17.93 -1.28 1.55
N TRP A 124 -17.69 -0.21 0.78
CA TRP A 124 -17.09 -0.35 -0.55
C TRP A 124 -15.66 -0.90 -0.46
N ILE A 125 -14.84 -0.36 0.46
CA ILE A 125 -13.47 -0.85 0.70
C ILE A 125 -13.49 -2.33 1.10
N GLN A 126 -14.37 -2.71 2.04
CA GLN A 126 -14.49 -4.11 2.48
C GLN A 126 -14.89 -5.05 1.35
N ARG A 127 -15.90 -4.68 0.56
CA ARG A 127 -16.34 -5.49 -0.57
C ARG A 127 -15.24 -5.66 -1.60
N GLN A 128 -14.57 -4.58 -2.00
CA GLN A 128 -13.48 -4.62 -2.97
C GLN A 128 -12.30 -5.44 -2.44
N ALA A 129 -11.86 -5.21 -1.21
CA ALA A 129 -10.76 -5.95 -0.60
C ALA A 129 -11.04 -7.46 -0.49
N GLY A 130 -12.30 -7.84 -0.24
CA GLY A 130 -12.69 -9.24 -0.12
C GLY A 130 -12.51 -10.07 -1.39
N GLY A 131 -12.53 -9.43 -2.57
CA GLY A 131 -12.32 -10.09 -3.87
C GLY A 131 -11.02 -9.68 -4.57
N ALA A 132 -10.31 -8.68 -4.07
CA ALA A 132 -9.08 -8.20 -4.68
C ALA A 132 -7.91 -9.17 -4.45
N ARG A 133 -7.07 -9.30 -5.47
CA ARG A 133 -5.78 -10.01 -5.36
C ARG A 133 -4.80 -9.24 -4.49
N TYR A 134 -4.78 -7.91 -4.61
CA TYR A 134 -3.96 -7.02 -3.80
C TYR A 134 -4.75 -5.81 -3.32
N VAL A 135 -4.43 -5.38 -2.11
CA VAL A 135 -4.84 -4.08 -1.55
C VAL A 135 -3.59 -3.21 -1.44
N PHE A 136 -3.64 -2.05 -2.05
CA PHE A 136 -2.54 -1.10 -2.06
C PHE A 136 -2.98 0.20 -1.42
N SER A 137 -2.30 0.64 -0.38
CA SER A 137 -2.58 1.93 0.24
C SER A 137 -1.35 2.84 0.24
N VAL A 138 -1.61 4.13 0.12
CA VAL A 138 -0.58 5.17 0.18
C VAL A 138 -0.91 6.14 1.30
N CYS A 139 0.12 6.57 2.05
CA CYS A 139 -0.01 7.60 3.07
C CYS A 139 -1.08 7.21 4.11
N THR A 140 -1.98 8.11 4.48
CA THR A 140 -3.07 7.86 5.42
C THR A 140 -4.22 7.02 4.85
N GLY A 141 -4.14 6.55 3.61
CA GLY A 141 -5.02 5.52 3.06
C GLY A 141 -4.99 4.22 3.88
N ALA A 142 -3.88 3.92 4.54
CA ALA A 142 -3.79 2.80 5.48
C ALA A 142 -4.77 2.93 6.65
N LEU A 143 -5.09 4.15 7.11
CA LEU A 143 -6.07 4.35 8.18
C LEU A 143 -7.50 4.04 7.72
N LEU A 144 -7.83 4.25 6.42
CA LEU A 144 -9.10 3.81 5.84
C LEU A 144 -9.17 2.28 5.78
N CYS A 145 -8.09 1.62 5.37
CA CYS A 145 -7.99 0.16 5.46
C CYS A 145 -8.20 -0.31 6.90
N GLY A 146 -7.62 0.39 7.88
CA GLY A 146 -7.79 0.11 9.30
C GLY A 146 -9.24 0.26 9.76
N ALA A 147 -9.87 1.39 9.43
CA ALA A 147 -11.26 1.67 9.78
C ALA A 147 -12.25 0.67 9.13
N ALA A 148 -11.89 0.13 7.97
CA ALA A 148 -12.60 -0.97 7.32
C ALA A 148 -12.30 -2.36 7.93
N GLY A 149 -11.47 -2.47 8.99
CA GLY A 149 -11.15 -3.73 9.67
C GLY A 149 -10.10 -4.60 8.95
N LEU A 150 -9.40 -4.07 7.98
CA LEU A 150 -8.48 -4.84 7.12
C LEU A 150 -7.06 -4.99 7.70
N LEU A 151 -6.74 -4.31 8.81
CA LEU A 151 -5.38 -4.26 9.34
C LEU A 151 -5.13 -5.15 10.57
N ILE A 152 -6.14 -5.83 11.09
CA ILE A 152 -5.99 -6.66 12.30
C ILE A 152 -4.93 -7.73 12.09
N GLY A 153 -3.89 -7.72 12.95
CA GLY A 153 -2.77 -8.68 12.91
C GLY A 153 -1.75 -8.45 11.77
N ARG A 154 -1.87 -7.38 10.98
CA ARG A 154 -0.97 -7.08 9.87
C ARG A 154 0.18 -6.18 10.28
N ARG A 155 1.27 -6.28 9.53
CA ARG A 155 2.35 -5.31 9.50
C ARG A 155 2.00 -4.24 8.48
N ALA A 156 2.03 -2.95 8.87
CA ALA A 156 1.64 -1.87 8.00
C ALA A 156 2.50 -0.61 8.22
N THR A 157 2.58 0.23 7.20
CA THR A 157 3.09 1.59 7.31
C THR A 157 2.04 2.59 6.86
N THR A 158 2.25 3.85 7.20
CA THR A 158 1.41 4.99 6.82
C THR A 158 2.28 6.25 6.86
N HIS A 159 1.70 7.42 6.59
CA HIS A 159 2.41 8.69 6.74
C HIS A 159 3.02 8.80 8.15
N TRP A 160 4.28 9.25 8.23
CA TRP A 160 5.05 9.30 9.48
C TRP A 160 4.33 9.99 10.64
N SER A 161 3.57 11.07 10.37
CA SER A 161 2.80 11.78 11.40
C SER A 161 1.65 10.97 11.99
N SER A 162 1.26 9.88 11.35
CA SER A 162 0.12 9.04 11.72
C SER A 162 0.51 7.59 12.00
N LEU A 163 1.81 7.26 11.99
CA LEU A 163 2.29 5.88 12.14
C LEU A 163 1.82 5.25 13.46
N HIS A 164 1.83 6.02 14.54
CA HIS A 164 1.38 5.58 15.86
C HIS A 164 -0.11 5.23 15.93
N LEU A 165 -0.92 5.71 14.97
CA LEU A 165 -2.37 5.45 14.95
C LEU A 165 -2.71 4.04 14.45
N LEU A 166 -1.78 3.35 13.79
CA LEU A 166 -2.00 1.99 13.29
C LEU A 166 -2.34 1.00 14.41
N ARG A 167 -1.89 1.24 15.65
CA ARG A 167 -2.20 0.44 16.83
C ARG A 167 -3.72 0.32 17.10
N TYR A 168 -4.48 1.38 16.82
CA TYR A 168 -5.94 1.40 17.02
C TYR A 168 -6.69 0.47 16.05
N PHE A 169 -6.02 0.05 14.99
CA PHE A 169 -6.56 -0.88 13.99
C PHE A 169 -5.99 -2.30 14.11
N GLY A 170 -5.31 -2.58 15.23
CA GLY A 170 -4.73 -3.91 15.50
C GLY A 170 -3.51 -4.24 14.62
N ALA A 171 -2.88 -3.23 14.01
CA ALA A 171 -1.71 -3.41 13.17
C ALA A 171 -0.40 -3.20 13.93
N THR A 172 0.65 -3.92 13.50
CA THR A 172 2.02 -3.63 13.88
C THR A 172 2.58 -2.54 12.97
N ALA A 173 2.86 -1.38 13.54
CA ALA A 173 3.42 -0.26 12.79
C ALA A 173 4.89 -0.51 12.41
N ILE A 174 5.22 -0.37 11.14
CA ILE A 174 6.57 -0.53 10.59
C ILE A 174 6.99 0.80 9.95
N ASN A 175 8.08 1.38 10.43
CA ASN A 175 8.62 2.63 9.89
C ASN A 175 9.52 2.33 8.68
N GLU A 176 8.92 1.91 7.59
CA GLU A 176 9.59 1.65 6.32
C GLU A 176 8.84 2.36 5.18
N ARG A 177 9.57 2.69 4.12
CA ARG A 177 9.03 3.40 2.97
C ARG A 177 7.94 2.61 2.24
N VAL A 178 8.11 1.28 2.11
CA VAL A 178 7.13 0.34 1.56
C VAL A 178 7.14 -0.93 2.39
N VAL A 179 5.98 -1.36 2.85
CA VAL A 179 5.77 -2.61 3.58
C VAL A 179 4.87 -3.51 2.75
N ILE A 180 5.31 -4.76 2.54
CA ILE A 180 4.47 -5.81 1.94
C ILE A 180 4.13 -6.80 3.04
N ASP A 181 2.84 -7.09 3.22
CA ASP A 181 2.32 -8.07 4.15
C ASP A 181 1.27 -8.93 3.44
N ALA A 182 1.66 -10.14 3.05
CA ALA A 182 0.87 -11.03 2.20
C ALA A 182 0.44 -10.32 0.90
N ASN A 183 -0.85 -10.14 0.68
CA ASN A 183 -1.42 -9.45 -0.47
C ASN A 183 -1.72 -7.95 -0.22
N TYR A 184 -1.11 -7.36 0.81
CA TYR A 184 -1.21 -5.93 1.09
C TYR A 184 0.12 -5.24 0.81
N VAL A 185 0.05 -4.10 0.13
CA VAL A 185 1.19 -3.20 -0.11
C VAL A 185 0.85 -1.86 0.54
N PHE A 186 1.71 -1.41 1.44
CA PHE A 186 1.56 -0.13 2.12
C PHE A 186 2.74 0.77 1.77
N ALA A 187 2.49 1.96 1.25
CA ALA A 187 3.50 2.98 1.01
C ALA A 187 3.37 4.12 2.04
N ALA A 188 4.48 4.51 2.67
CA ALA A 188 4.48 5.38 3.84
C ALA A 188 3.94 6.78 3.57
N GLY A 189 4.24 7.39 2.44
CA GLY A 189 3.74 8.73 2.19
C GLY A 189 4.08 9.24 0.82
N VAL A 190 3.23 10.05 0.33
CA VAL A 190 3.16 10.77 -0.94
C VAL A 190 3.98 10.11 -2.06
N THR A 191 5.26 10.45 -2.17
CA THR A 191 6.14 9.91 -3.24
C THR A 191 6.48 8.43 -3.08
N ALA A 192 6.39 7.86 -1.87
CA ALA A 192 6.54 6.42 -1.66
C ALA A 192 5.46 5.59 -2.39
N GLY A 193 4.35 6.22 -2.77
CA GLY A 193 3.33 5.61 -3.62
C GLY A 193 3.86 5.12 -4.94
N ILE A 194 4.83 5.82 -5.54
CA ILE A 194 5.48 5.40 -6.80
C ILE A 194 6.32 4.14 -6.57
N ASP A 195 7.12 4.12 -5.49
CA ASP A 195 7.93 2.94 -5.15
C ASP A 195 7.05 1.73 -4.82
N GLY A 196 5.96 1.96 -4.06
CA GLY A 196 4.96 0.93 -3.75
C GLY A 196 4.29 0.37 -5.00
N ALA A 197 3.95 1.23 -5.95
CA ALA A 197 3.35 0.84 -7.23
C ALA A 197 4.32 0.00 -8.09
N LEU A 198 5.59 0.36 -8.14
CA LEU A 198 6.62 -0.44 -8.84
C LEU A 198 6.84 -1.80 -8.17
N ARG A 199 6.83 -1.85 -6.81
CA ARG A 199 6.87 -3.13 -6.08
C ARG A 199 5.65 -3.98 -6.39
N LEU A 200 4.45 -3.39 -6.39
CA LEU A 200 3.22 -4.10 -6.74
C LEU A 200 3.23 -4.56 -8.22
N ALA A 201 3.78 -3.76 -9.14
CA ALA A 201 3.95 -4.16 -10.52
C ALA A 201 4.84 -5.42 -10.66
N ALA A 202 5.91 -5.50 -9.84
CA ALA A 202 6.77 -6.68 -9.78
C ALA A 202 6.02 -7.91 -9.25
N GLU A 203 5.20 -7.76 -8.20
CA GLU A 203 4.35 -8.85 -7.68
C GLU A 203 3.34 -9.34 -8.72
N LEU A 204 2.75 -8.42 -9.49
CA LEU A 204 1.71 -8.73 -10.48
C LEU A 204 2.26 -9.30 -11.78
N ARG A 205 3.34 -8.73 -12.33
CA ARG A 205 3.86 -9.00 -13.69
C ARG A 205 5.35 -9.33 -13.76
N GLY A 206 6.00 -9.49 -12.60
CA GLY A 206 7.43 -9.79 -12.51
C GLY A 206 8.34 -8.57 -12.56
N GLU A 207 9.54 -8.72 -12.03
CA GLU A 207 10.54 -7.64 -11.91
C GLU A 207 10.89 -6.99 -13.24
N GLY A 208 11.02 -7.78 -14.31
CA GLY A 208 11.34 -7.24 -15.64
C GLY A 208 10.30 -6.23 -16.13
N THR A 209 9.02 -6.47 -15.88
CA THR A 209 7.94 -5.53 -16.20
C THR A 209 8.04 -4.26 -15.35
N ALA A 210 8.28 -4.40 -14.05
CA ALA A 210 8.43 -3.26 -13.16
C ALA A 210 9.63 -2.38 -13.53
N GLN A 211 10.77 -3.00 -13.88
CA GLN A 211 11.97 -2.29 -14.35
C GLN A 211 11.73 -1.57 -15.67
N ALA A 212 10.98 -2.18 -16.60
CA ALA A 212 10.62 -1.52 -17.85
C ALA A 212 9.73 -0.29 -17.62
N ILE A 213 8.75 -0.40 -16.72
CA ILE A 213 7.89 0.72 -16.30
C ILE A 213 8.74 1.83 -15.65
N GLN A 214 9.63 1.48 -14.73
CA GLN A 214 10.53 2.45 -14.08
C GLN A 214 11.40 3.19 -15.08
N LEU A 215 11.95 2.49 -16.08
CA LEU A 215 12.76 3.10 -17.14
C LEU A 215 11.92 4.02 -18.03
N ASP A 216 10.71 3.59 -18.42
CA ASP A 216 9.79 4.40 -19.24
C ASP A 216 9.38 5.70 -18.53
N MET A 217 9.18 5.64 -17.22
CA MET A 217 8.90 6.80 -16.36
C MET A 217 10.13 7.68 -16.09
N VAL A 218 11.33 7.25 -16.46
CA VAL A 218 12.61 7.89 -16.08
C VAL A 218 12.69 8.11 -14.56
N TYR A 219 12.13 7.16 -13.78
CA TYR A 219 12.06 7.28 -12.33
C TYR A 219 13.40 6.93 -11.67
N ALA A 220 14.27 7.95 -11.58
CA ALA A 220 15.58 7.93 -10.92
C ALA A 220 15.68 9.15 -9.97
N PRO A 221 15.00 9.14 -8.80
CA PRO A 221 14.84 10.32 -7.96
C PRO A 221 16.18 10.78 -7.35
N GLU A 222 16.47 12.08 -7.51
CA GLU A 222 17.62 12.77 -6.93
C GLU A 222 17.13 13.99 -6.14
N PRO A 223 16.62 13.80 -4.90
CA PRO A 223 16.09 14.90 -4.11
C PRO A 223 17.22 15.89 -3.77
N PRO A 224 16.98 17.22 -3.89
CA PRO A 224 18.03 18.22 -3.67
C PRO A 224 18.42 18.40 -2.19
N PHE A 225 17.64 17.85 -1.28
CA PHE A 225 17.84 17.92 0.17
C PHE A 225 17.65 16.55 0.82
N ASP A 226 18.45 16.24 1.83
CA ASP A 226 18.27 15.07 2.69
C ASP A 226 17.33 15.38 3.85
N SER A 227 16.06 15.62 3.52
CA SER A 227 14.99 15.99 4.47
C SER A 227 13.69 15.26 4.19
N GLY A 228 13.78 14.10 3.55
CA GLY A 228 12.61 13.32 3.14
C GLY A 228 11.98 12.50 4.26
N THR A 229 12.63 12.36 5.41
CA THR A 229 12.12 11.64 6.58
C THR A 229 12.39 12.40 7.88
N PRO A 230 11.64 12.14 8.97
CA PRO A 230 11.92 12.77 10.26
C PRO A 230 13.34 12.46 10.79
N GLU A 231 13.92 11.33 10.40
CA GLU A 231 15.25 10.91 10.83
C GLU A 231 16.37 11.69 10.13
N SER A 232 16.15 12.10 8.87
CA SER A 232 17.15 12.81 8.06
C SER A 232 16.96 14.34 8.09
N ALA A 233 15.72 14.81 8.32
CA ALA A 233 15.42 16.23 8.32
C ALA A 233 15.97 16.96 9.57
N PRO A 234 16.37 18.24 9.47
CA PRO A 234 16.72 19.06 10.63
C PRO A 234 15.60 19.09 11.68
N ALA A 235 15.95 19.01 12.98
CA ALA A 235 14.98 18.93 14.07
C ALA A 235 13.95 20.08 14.04
N SER A 236 14.39 21.31 13.74
CA SER A 236 13.49 22.46 13.65
C SER A 236 12.43 22.31 12.53
N ILE A 237 12.78 21.65 11.44
CA ILE A 237 11.84 21.36 10.33
C ILE A 237 10.85 20.28 10.77
N VAL A 238 11.32 19.23 11.45
CA VAL A 238 10.47 18.17 11.99
C VAL A 238 9.48 18.72 13.00
N ASP A 239 9.93 19.59 13.93
CA ASP A 239 9.08 20.19 14.96
C ASP A 239 8.01 21.12 14.35
N SER A 240 8.40 21.92 13.37
CA SER A 240 7.44 22.75 12.61
C SER A 240 6.40 21.92 11.89
N ALA A 241 6.83 20.82 11.23
CA ALA A 241 5.93 19.90 10.54
C ALA A 241 4.98 19.20 11.53
N ARG A 242 5.47 18.71 12.68
CA ARG A 242 4.64 18.12 13.74
C ARG A 242 3.57 19.08 14.21
N HIS A 243 3.96 20.33 14.49
CA HIS A 243 2.99 21.35 14.90
C HIS A 243 1.92 21.60 13.82
N SER A 244 2.29 21.65 12.56
CA SER A 244 1.32 21.81 11.45
C SER A 244 0.34 20.65 11.32
N TYR A 245 0.74 19.44 11.67
CA TYR A 245 -0.12 18.24 11.64
C TYR A 245 -0.89 17.99 12.95
N GLU A 246 -0.62 18.73 14.03
CA GLU A 246 -1.17 18.45 15.37
C GLU A 246 -2.70 18.34 15.37
N LYS A 247 -3.37 19.31 14.75
CA LYS A 247 -4.83 19.35 14.69
C LYS A 247 -5.41 18.12 13.98
N ILE A 248 -4.93 17.83 12.77
CA ILE A 248 -5.47 16.70 11.99
C ILE A 248 -5.11 15.36 12.61
N THR A 249 -3.93 15.25 13.23
CA THR A 249 -3.51 14.03 13.91
C THR A 249 -4.37 13.74 15.13
N SER A 250 -4.70 14.77 15.93
CA SER A 250 -5.61 14.64 17.08
C SER A 250 -7.03 14.22 16.62
N GLN A 251 -7.53 14.77 15.53
CA GLN A 251 -8.81 14.37 14.95
C GLN A 251 -8.79 12.91 14.51
N ARG A 252 -7.77 12.52 13.76
CA ARG A 252 -7.56 11.13 13.32
C ARG A 252 -7.48 10.15 14.49
N GLU A 253 -6.78 10.54 15.57
CA GLU A 253 -6.67 9.70 16.75
C GLU A 253 -8.04 9.49 17.41
N ALA A 254 -8.80 10.57 17.61
CA ALA A 254 -10.15 10.46 18.17
C ALA A 254 -11.05 9.54 17.33
N THR A 255 -11.01 9.67 16.02
CA THR A 255 -11.78 8.82 15.10
C THR A 255 -11.26 7.38 15.09
N ALA A 256 -9.93 7.17 15.13
CA ALA A 256 -9.33 5.84 15.20
C ALA A 256 -9.72 5.09 16.48
N ARG A 257 -9.78 5.80 17.65
CA ARG A 257 -10.27 5.22 18.91
C ARG A 257 -11.73 4.77 18.80
N ARG A 258 -12.61 5.57 18.17
CA ARG A 258 -14.01 5.16 17.94
C ARG A 258 -14.11 3.97 16.98
N ALA A 259 -13.28 3.94 15.94
CA ALA A 259 -13.21 2.80 15.02
C ALA A 259 -12.72 1.53 15.74
N ALA A 260 -11.71 1.62 16.61
CA ALA A 260 -11.25 0.50 17.43
C ALA A 260 -12.39 -0.11 18.27
N VAL A 261 -13.16 0.76 18.96
CA VAL A 261 -14.34 0.30 19.74
C VAL A 261 -15.36 -0.39 18.85
N ARG A 262 -15.68 0.20 17.68
CA ARG A 262 -16.61 -0.41 16.71
C ARG A 262 -16.15 -1.78 16.22
N LEU A 263 -14.83 -1.95 16.05
CA LEU A 263 -14.22 -3.19 15.55
C LEU A 263 -13.90 -4.20 16.67
N GLY A 264 -14.12 -3.85 17.94
CA GLY A 264 -13.79 -4.72 19.08
C GLY A 264 -12.27 -4.92 19.27
N ILE A 265 -11.46 -3.95 18.88
CA ILE A 265 -9.99 -4.02 18.99
C ILE A 265 -9.57 -3.47 20.35
N GLU A 266 -8.85 -4.29 21.11
CA GLU A 266 -8.16 -3.86 22.31
C GLU A 266 -6.81 -3.25 21.93
N PHE A 267 -6.49 -2.08 22.46
CA PHE A 267 -5.22 -1.40 22.25
C PHE A 267 -4.64 -0.90 23.59
N ALA A 268 -3.32 -0.99 23.72
CA ALA A 268 -2.64 -0.41 24.87
C ALA A 268 -2.67 1.14 24.80
N GLU A 269 -2.91 1.79 25.93
CA GLU A 269 -2.88 3.25 26.07
C GLU A 269 -1.47 3.85 25.92
#